data_42ccecfa3409fa7d1039d3d2a2ee3217
#
_entry.id   42ccecfa3409fa7d1039d3d2a2ee3217
#
_cell.length_a   1.000
_cell.length_b   1.000
_cell.length_c   1.000
_cell.angle_alpha   90.00
_cell.angle_beta   90.00
_cell.angle_gamma   90.00
#
_symmetry.space_group_name_H-M   'P 1'
#
loop_
_entity.id
_entity.type
_entity.pdbx_description
1 polymer ?
#
loop_
_entity_poly.entity_id
_entity_poly.type
_entity_poly.pdbx_seq_one_letter_code
_entity_poly.pdbx_strand_id
1 'polypeptide(L)' 'MRELELRVEDHQITVNMIDTKLSITYQLSSEGRLEENKFWTLDGGDAEFRQRAWQAAHSQARLLAWIPRLKSVA' A
#
# COMPACT_ATOMS: atom_id res chain seq x y z
N MET A 1 6.99 -0.97 -18.86
CA MET A 1 6.46 -1.30 -17.53
C MET A 1 6.39 -0.03 -16.72
N ARG A 2 5.24 0.27 -16.15
CA ARG A 2 5.09 1.49 -15.39
C ARG A 2 5.55 1.27 -13.96
N GLU A 3 6.19 2.28 -13.42
CA GLU A 3 6.72 2.21 -12.07
C GLU A 3 5.68 2.69 -11.05
N LEU A 4 5.79 2.14 -9.86
CA LEU A 4 4.99 2.59 -8.75
C LEU A 4 5.83 3.49 -7.86
N GLU A 5 5.18 4.54 -7.36
CA GLU A 5 5.79 5.44 -6.40
C GLU A 5 5.07 5.25 -5.06
N LEU A 6 5.84 5.14 -4.00
CA LEU A 6 5.27 4.99 -2.67
C LEU A 6 5.56 6.24 -1.85
N ARG A 7 4.52 6.73 -1.19
CA ARG A 7 4.63 7.87 -0.29
C ARG A 7 4.18 7.42 1.09
N VAL A 8 5.03 7.61 2.07
CA VAL A 8 4.73 7.22 3.46
C VAL A 8 4.52 8.48 4.28
N GLU A 9 3.36 8.56 4.93
CA GLU A 9 3.04 9.67 5.83
C GLU A 9 2.33 9.12 7.05
N ASP A 10 2.83 9.48 8.24
CA ASP A 10 2.26 9.01 9.49
C ASP A 10 2.02 7.50 9.45
N HIS A 11 0.75 7.09 9.43
CA HIS A 11 0.37 5.68 9.38
C HIS A 11 -0.29 5.32 8.05
N GLN A 12 0.08 6.04 6.99
CA GLN A 12 -0.50 5.83 5.66
C GLN A 12 0.60 5.59 4.64
N ILE A 13 0.29 4.71 3.68
CA ILE A 13 1.15 4.48 2.53
C ILE A 13 0.30 4.69 1.29
N THR A 14 0.69 5.64 0.46
CA THR A 14 0.03 5.88 -0.81
C THR A 14 0.86 5.27 -1.92
N VAL A 15 0.21 4.43 -2.72
CA VAL A 15 0.84 3.83 -3.89
C VAL A 15 0.28 4.50 -5.12
N ASN A 16 1.14 5.07 -5.92
CA ASN A 16 0.79 5.83 -7.10
C ASN A 16 1.52 5.27 -8.30
N MET A 17 0.79 5.10 -9.40
CA MET A 17 1.45 4.69 -10.65
C MET A 17 1.88 5.94 -11.39
N ILE A 18 3.17 6.05 -11.65
CA ILE A 18 3.77 7.23 -12.28
C ILE A 18 3.13 7.46 -13.65
N ASP A 19 2.87 8.73 -13.95
CA ASP A 19 2.26 9.20 -15.20
C ASP A 19 0.79 8.79 -15.35
N THR A 20 0.14 8.44 -14.26
CA THR A 20 -1.29 8.14 -14.27
C THR A 20 -1.96 8.79 -13.08
N LYS A 21 -3.29 8.72 -13.06
CA LYS A 21 -4.08 9.16 -11.90
C LYS A 21 -4.36 8.03 -10.92
N LEU A 22 -3.81 6.84 -11.19
CA LEU A 22 -4.04 5.69 -10.33
C LEU A 22 -3.30 5.87 -9.02
N SER A 23 -4.04 5.85 -7.93
CA SER A 23 -3.47 6.08 -6.61
C SER A 23 -4.36 5.44 -5.56
N ILE A 24 -3.78 4.58 -4.73
CA ILE A 24 -4.49 3.94 -3.63
C ILE A 24 -3.73 4.26 -2.35
N THR A 25 -4.46 4.68 -1.33
CA THR A 25 -3.88 4.95 -0.02
C THR A 25 -4.29 3.84 0.93
N TYR A 26 -3.31 3.28 1.62
CA TYR A 26 -3.52 2.29 2.67
C TYR A 26 -3.19 2.90 4.02
N GLN A 27 -3.97 2.54 5.01
CA GLN A 27 -3.82 3.06 6.36
C GLN A 27 -3.65 1.92 7.34
N LEU A 28 -2.76 2.12 8.29
CA LEU A 28 -2.56 1.15 9.36
C LEU A 28 -3.73 1.24 10.34
N SER A 29 -4.40 0.12 10.56
CA SER A 29 -5.51 0.07 11.50
C SER A 29 -5.00 -0.12 12.94
N SER A 30 -5.88 0.09 13.89
CA SER A 30 -5.55 -0.13 15.30
C SER A 30 -5.23 -1.59 15.60
N GLU A 31 -5.63 -2.49 14.73
CA GLU A 31 -5.37 -3.92 14.89
C GLU A 31 -4.05 -4.34 14.24
N GLY A 32 -3.30 -3.41 13.70
CA GLY A 32 -2.04 -3.72 13.05
C GLY A 32 -2.19 -4.26 11.65
N ARG A 33 -3.28 -3.95 10.98
CA ARG A 33 -3.52 -4.35 9.61
C ARG A 33 -3.47 -3.15 8.69
N LEU A 34 -3.04 -3.39 7.47
CA LEU A 34 -3.03 -2.35 6.46
C LEU A 34 -4.33 -2.45 5.66
N GLU A 35 -5.12 -1.39 5.68
CA GLU A 35 -6.42 -1.36 5.03
C GLU A 35 -6.49 -0.22 4.03
N GLU A 36 -7.23 -0.42 2.94
CA GLU A 36 -7.42 0.63 1.96
C GLU A 36 -8.24 1.76 2.57
N ASN A 37 -7.73 2.98 2.47
CA ASN A 37 -8.48 4.16 2.88
C ASN A 37 -9.16 4.74 1.67
N LYS A 38 -10.45 4.45 1.52
CA LYS A 38 -11.21 4.88 0.34
C LYS A 38 -11.36 6.39 0.25
N PHE A 39 -11.23 7.08 1.34
CA PHE A 39 -11.30 8.54 1.35
C PHE A 39 -10.14 9.17 0.59
N TRP A 40 -8.97 8.59 0.71
CA TRP A 40 -7.75 9.13 0.13
C TRP A 40 -7.35 8.42 -1.15
N THR A 41 -8.06 7.37 -1.51
CA THR A 41 -7.84 6.68 -2.78
C THR A 41 -8.47 7.51 -3.89
N LEU A 42 -7.65 7.96 -4.83
CA LEU A 42 -8.14 8.78 -5.94
C LEU A 42 -8.72 7.94 -7.05
N ASP A 43 -8.00 6.90 -7.45
CA ASP A 43 -8.46 5.98 -8.48
C ASP A 43 -7.80 4.63 -8.22
N GLY A 44 -8.63 3.65 -7.90
CA GLY A 44 -8.15 2.31 -7.58
C GLY A 44 -7.73 1.49 -8.79
N GLY A 45 -8.05 1.95 -9.99
CA GLY A 45 -7.66 1.24 -11.19
C GLY A 45 -8.31 -0.13 -11.33
N ASP A 46 -7.67 -0.98 -12.14
CA ASP A 46 -8.13 -2.34 -12.34
C ASP A 46 -7.55 -3.30 -11.30
N ALA A 47 -7.92 -4.57 -11.41
CA ALA A 47 -7.48 -5.58 -10.45
C ALA A 47 -5.96 -5.76 -10.45
N GLU A 48 -5.33 -5.62 -11.61
CA GLU A 48 -3.88 -5.77 -11.70
C GLU A 48 -3.17 -4.67 -10.91
N PHE A 49 -3.59 -3.42 -11.10
CA PHE A 49 -3.00 -2.32 -10.35
C PHE A 49 -3.26 -2.48 -8.85
N ARG A 50 -4.48 -2.85 -8.47
CA ARG A 50 -4.81 -3.04 -7.06
C ARG A 50 -3.96 -4.11 -6.42
N GLN A 51 -3.71 -5.21 -7.11
CA GLN A 51 -2.86 -6.27 -6.59
C GLN A 51 -1.42 -5.80 -6.41
N ARG A 52 -0.88 -5.11 -7.40
CA ARG A 52 0.48 -4.59 -7.33
C ARG A 52 0.62 -3.56 -6.21
N ALA A 53 -0.36 -2.68 -6.08
CA ALA A 53 -0.35 -1.65 -5.04
C ALA A 53 -0.41 -2.29 -3.66
N TRP A 54 -1.27 -3.28 -3.49
CA TRP A 54 -1.40 -4.00 -2.23
C TRP A 54 -0.07 -4.65 -1.82
N GLN A 55 0.56 -5.33 -2.77
CA GLN A 55 1.84 -5.99 -2.51
C GLN A 55 2.93 -4.97 -2.15
N ALA A 56 2.99 -3.88 -2.90
CA ALA A 56 3.98 -2.85 -2.65
C ALA A 56 3.77 -2.19 -1.28
N ALA A 57 2.53 -1.88 -0.94
CA ALA A 57 2.22 -1.26 0.34
C ALA A 57 2.54 -2.19 1.50
N HIS A 58 2.21 -3.47 1.39
CA HIS A 58 2.50 -4.42 2.44
C HIS A 58 4.01 -4.66 2.60
N SER A 59 4.74 -4.71 1.51
CA SER A 59 6.20 -4.83 1.58
C SER A 59 6.80 -3.64 2.31
N GLN A 60 6.33 -2.44 1.99
CA GLN A 60 6.82 -1.23 2.65
C GLN A 60 6.46 -1.22 4.13
N ALA A 61 5.23 -1.63 4.46
CA ALA A 61 4.80 -1.68 5.85
C ALA A 61 5.62 -2.67 6.68
N ARG A 62 6.02 -3.78 6.08
CA ARG A 62 6.90 -4.73 6.76
C ARG A 62 8.29 -4.14 7.01
N LEU A 63 8.81 -3.41 6.04
CA LEU A 63 10.11 -2.75 6.20
C LEU A 63 10.07 -1.69 7.29
N LEU A 64 8.92 -1.04 7.45
CA LEU A 64 8.72 -0.04 8.48
C LEU A 64 8.32 -0.66 9.83
N ALA A 65 8.19 -1.98 9.87
CA ALA A 65 7.74 -2.72 11.06
C ALA A 65 6.35 -2.33 11.53
N TRP A 66 5.51 -1.85 10.62
CA TRP A 66 4.12 -1.51 10.94
C TRP A 66 3.26 -2.77 11.10
N ILE A 67 3.60 -3.82 10.35
CA ILE A 67 2.91 -5.11 10.44
C ILE A 67 3.95 -6.19 10.67
N PRO A 68 3.57 -7.29 11.33
CA PRO A 68 4.52 -8.37 11.59
C PRO A 68 5.00 -8.98 10.27
N ARG A 69 6.27 -9.29 10.24
CA ARG A 69 6.78 -10.07 9.12
C ARG A 69 6.17 -11.45 9.18
N LEU A 70 5.88 -11.98 8.00
CA LEU A 70 5.54 -13.38 7.92
C LEU A 70 6.69 -14.15 8.53
N LYS A 71 6.45 -14.74 9.68
CA LYS A 71 7.43 -15.63 10.23
C LYS A 71 7.52 -16.80 9.28
N SER A 72 8.64 -16.85 8.60
CA SER A 72 9.02 -18.16 8.11
C SER A 72 9.08 -18.98 9.38
N VAL A 73 8.19 -19.83 9.57
CA VAL A 73 8.17 -20.65 10.73
C VAL A 73 9.44 -21.35 10.89
N ALA A 74 10.01 -20.99 11.86
CA ALA A 74 10.97 -21.91 12.35
C ALA A 74 10.22 -23.09 12.88
#